data_f041ef64fb1334d47d530a70358c450b
#
_entry.id   f041ef64fb1334d47d530a70358c450b
#
_cell.length_a   1.000
_cell.length_b   1.000
_cell.length_c   1.000
_cell.angle_alpha   90.00
_cell.angle_beta   90.00
_cell.angle_gamma   90.00
#
_symmetry.space_group_name_H-M   'P 1'
#
loop_
_entity.id
_entity.type
_entity.pdbx_description
1 polymer ?
#
loop_
_entity_poly.entity_id
_entity_poly.type
_entity_poly.pdbx_seq_one_letter_code
_entity_poly.pdbx_strand_id
1 'polypeptide(L)'
;MKIAILTGGGDAPGLNPVIRAVAKVAKENQVEMIGIKRGWAGLVELNHFPLKWEDVKNLHSEGGTFLLSSRTNPIKMENGIKLVSENLKQVADGLIAMGGEDTLGVANELYKNGVNVVGVPKTIDNDLFSTDYTIGFDTAINITVEAIDRIRSTGKSHERFMVVEVMGRHAGWLAVHSGLAAGADVILYPEEKYDSQEVCNKIKELKKQGQNAGIIVIS
;
A
#
# COMPACT_ATOMS: atom_id res chain seq x y z
N MET A 1 -29.54 -5.70 1.05
CA MET A 1 -28.37 -5.27 0.25
C MET A 1 -27.15 -6.03 0.75
N LYS A 2 -26.39 -6.59 -0.19
CA LYS A 2 -25.13 -7.31 0.09
C LYS A 2 -23.96 -6.55 -0.54
N ILE A 3 -22.91 -6.31 0.21
CA ILE A 3 -21.69 -5.65 -0.28
C ILE A 3 -20.51 -6.60 -0.12
N ALA A 4 -19.79 -6.84 -1.23
CA ALA A 4 -18.55 -7.60 -1.21
C ALA A 4 -17.36 -6.68 -0.88
N ILE A 5 -16.33 -7.23 -0.27
CA ILE A 5 -15.06 -6.55 -0.03
C ILE A 5 -13.90 -7.48 -0.38
N LEU A 6 -12.91 -6.94 -1.06
CA LEU A 6 -11.66 -7.64 -1.37
C LEU A 6 -10.42 -6.77 -1.14
N THR A 7 -9.29 -7.43 -0.96
CA THR A 7 -7.96 -6.80 -0.89
C THR A 7 -7.06 -7.38 -1.98
N GLY A 8 -6.46 -6.54 -2.81
CA GLY A 8 -5.61 -6.96 -3.93
C GLY A 8 -4.22 -6.34 -3.91
N GLY A 9 -3.29 -6.99 -4.61
CA GLY A 9 -1.89 -6.56 -4.67
C GLY A 9 -1.08 -6.94 -3.43
N GLY A 10 0.04 -6.25 -3.18
CA GLY A 10 0.83 -6.40 -1.96
C GLY A 10 0.04 -5.96 -0.73
N ASP A 11 0.27 -6.58 0.42
CA ASP A 11 -0.28 -6.10 1.68
C ASP A 11 0.42 -4.82 2.13
N ALA A 12 -0.29 -4.05 2.93
CA ALA A 12 0.22 -2.81 3.52
C ALA A 12 -0.44 -2.58 4.89
N PRO A 13 0.16 -1.76 5.75
CA PRO A 13 -0.49 -1.34 6.99
C PRO A 13 -1.86 -0.70 6.72
N GLY A 14 -2.82 -0.95 7.59
CA GLY A 14 -4.15 -0.34 7.51
C GLY A 14 -5.23 -1.17 6.80
N LEU A 15 -4.90 -2.27 6.09
CA LEU A 15 -5.90 -3.13 5.43
C LEU A 15 -6.93 -3.69 6.42
N ASN A 16 -6.48 -4.32 7.48
CA ASN A 16 -7.35 -4.89 8.51
C ASN A 16 -8.18 -3.83 9.27
N PRO A 17 -7.61 -2.68 9.67
CA PRO A 17 -8.39 -1.55 10.17
C PRO A 17 -9.54 -1.10 9.26
N VAL A 18 -9.30 -1.03 7.93
CA VAL A 18 -10.36 -0.67 6.97
C VAL A 18 -11.42 -1.75 6.85
N ILE A 19 -11.02 -3.04 6.74
CA ILE A 19 -11.98 -4.16 6.74
C ILE A 19 -12.88 -4.08 7.98
N ARG A 20 -12.28 -3.85 9.14
CA ARG A 20 -13.02 -3.67 10.40
C ARG A 20 -13.97 -2.47 10.36
N ALA A 21 -13.50 -1.31 9.86
CA ALA A 21 -14.32 -0.11 9.79
C ALA A 21 -15.54 -0.30 8.87
N VAL A 22 -15.32 -0.89 7.68
CA VAL A 22 -16.38 -1.22 6.73
C VAL A 22 -17.38 -2.18 7.36
N ALA A 23 -16.93 -3.26 8.01
CA ALA A 23 -17.82 -4.23 8.65
C ALA A 23 -18.61 -3.61 9.82
N LYS A 24 -18.03 -2.64 10.54
CA LYS A 24 -18.73 -1.90 11.60
C LYS A 24 -19.87 -1.06 11.02
N VAL A 25 -19.60 -0.26 10.01
CA VAL A 25 -20.59 0.59 9.34
C VAL A 25 -21.69 -0.27 8.70
N ALA A 26 -21.34 -1.38 8.06
CA ALA A 26 -22.28 -2.31 7.48
C ALA A 26 -23.23 -2.89 8.53
N LYS A 27 -22.70 -3.33 9.69
CA LYS A 27 -23.52 -3.82 10.81
C LYS A 27 -24.51 -2.74 11.33
N GLU A 28 -24.05 -1.50 11.51
CA GLU A 28 -24.87 -0.39 11.96
C GLU A 28 -26.01 -0.06 10.98
N ASN A 29 -25.78 -0.29 9.68
CA ASN A 29 -26.77 -0.04 8.61
C ASN A 29 -27.51 -1.31 8.15
N GLN A 30 -27.37 -2.44 8.83
CA GLN A 30 -28.01 -3.71 8.48
C GLN A 30 -27.70 -4.20 7.06
N VAL A 31 -26.45 -3.95 6.59
CA VAL A 31 -25.93 -4.41 5.31
C VAL A 31 -25.19 -5.73 5.51
N GLU A 32 -25.51 -6.73 4.71
CA GLU A 32 -24.78 -7.99 4.69
C GLU A 32 -23.42 -7.81 4.01
N MET A 33 -22.35 -8.27 4.66
CA MET A 33 -21.00 -8.22 4.08
C MET A 33 -20.55 -9.59 3.58
N ILE A 34 -19.92 -9.59 2.42
CA ILE A 34 -19.28 -10.76 1.81
C ILE A 34 -17.78 -10.51 1.70
N GLY A 35 -16.99 -11.33 2.36
CA GLY A 35 -15.54 -11.31 2.22
C GLY A 35 -15.10 -12.15 1.03
N ILE A 36 -14.35 -11.56 0.10
CA ILE A 36 -13.74 -12.29 -1.02
C ILE A 36 -12.30 -12.63 -0.63
N LYS A 37 -11.96 -13.92 -0.61
CA LYS A 37 -10.60 -14.38 -0.30
C LYS A 37 -9.66 -14.21 -1.49
N ARG A 38 -8.41 -13.82 -1.22
CA ARG A 38 -7.33 -13.71 -2.23
C ARG A 38 -7.62 -12.70 -3.36
N GLY A 39 -8.31 -11.62 -3.04
CA GLY A 39 -8.56 -10.52 -3.98
C GLY A 39 -9.31 -10.96 -5.24
N TRP A 40 -8.86 -10.51 -6.41
CA TRP A 40 -9.51 -10.84 -7.67
C TRP A 40 -9.51 -12.34 -8.00
N ALA A 41 -8.50 -13.10 -7.54
CA ALA A 41 -8.51 -14.55 -7.70
C ALA A 41 -9.75 -15.18 -7.06
N GLY A 42 -10.08 -14.74 -5.85
CA GLY A 42 -11.26 -15.24 -5.16
C GLY A 42 -12.57 -14.91 -5.86
N LEU A 43 -12.66 -13.77 -6.52
CA LEU A 43 -13.86 -13.44 -7.28
C LEU A 43 -13.94 -14.23 -8.60
N VAL A 44 -12.82 -14.52 -9.23
CA VAL A 44 -12.74 -15.43 -10.39
C VAL A 44 -13.19 -16.85 -10.01
N GLU A 45 -12.75 -17.34 -8.85
CA GLU A 45 -12.98 -18.71 -8.34
C GLU A 45 -14.27 -18.84 -7.53
N LEU A 46 -15.03 -17.76 -7.28
CA LEU A 46 -16.17 -17.70 -6.37
C LEU A 46 -15.82 -18.11 -4.92
N ASN A 47 -14.60 -17.82 -4.51
CA ASN A 47 -14.11 -18.08 -3.15
C ASN A 47 -14.49 -16.93 -2.22
N HIS A 48 -15.64 -17.02 -1.60
CA HIS A 48 -16.21 -15.99 -0.74
C HIS A 48 -16.88 -16.60 0.50
N PHE A 49 -17.14 -15.73 1.50
CA PHE A 49 -17.82 -16.14 2.73
C PHE A 49 -18.58 -14.97 3.35
N PRO A 50 -19.61 -15.21 4.15
CA PRO A 50 -20.26 -14.16 4.93
C PRO A 50 -19.30 -13.55 5.94
N LEU A 51 -19.00 -12.26 5.82
CA LEU A 51 -18.10 -11.53 6.70
C LEU A 51 -18.89 -10.93 7.86
N LYS A 52 -18.73 -11.49 9.05
CA LYS A 52 -19.43 -11.01 10.24
C LYS A 52 -18.57 -10.03 11.04
N TRP A 53 -19.22 -9.11 11.73
CA TRP A 53 -18.54 -8.20 12.65
C TRP A 53 -17.69 -8.93 13.69
N GLU A 54 -18.17 -10.03 14.21
CA GLU A 54 -17.51 -10.86 15.22
C GLU A 54 -16.15 -11.39 14.74
N ASP A 55 -16.01 -11.63 13.45
CA ASP A 55 -14.78 -12.15 12.84
C ASP A 55 -13.68 -11.06 12.75
N VAL A 56 -14.08 -9.79 12.68
CA VAL A 56 -13.17 -8.68 12.34
C VAL A 56 -13.04 -7.61 13.42
N LYS A 57 -13.83 -7.66 14.48
CA LYS A 57 -13.88 -6.62 15.53
C LYS A 57 -12.54 -6.30 16.19
N ASN A 58 -11.61 -7.23 16.21
CA ASN A 58 -10.30 -7.11 16.85
C ASN A 58 -9.14 -6.95 15.85
N LEU A 59 -9.40 -6.93 14.54
CA LEU A 59 -8.36 -6.91 13.50
C LEU A 59 -7.54 -5.60 13.42
N HIS A 60 -7.93 -4.54 14.11
CA HIS A 60 -7.29 -3.23 13.99
C HIS A 60 -5.82 -3.18 14.39
N SER A 61 -5.35 -4.14 15.18
CA SER A 61 -3.96 -4.27 15.63
C SER A 61 -3.17 -5.37 14.88
N GLU A 62 -3.80 -6.05 13.93
CA GLU A 62 -3.16 -7.13 13.18
C GLU A 62 -2.67 -6.63 11.82
N GLY A 63 -1.41 -6.93 11.49
CA GLY A 63 -0.83 -6.66 10.17
C GLY A 63 -1.37 -7.60 9.08
N GLY A 64 -0.99 -7.32 7.84
CA GLY A 64 -1.45 -8.11 6.69
C GLY A 64 -2.92 -7.86 6.34
N THR A 65 -3.58 -8.88 5.78
CA THR A 65 -5.01 -8.83 5.45
C THR A 65 -5.73 -10.12 5.81
N PHE A 66 -6.82 -9.99 6.55
CA PHE A 66 -7.73 -11.09 6.91
C PHE A 66 -8.35 -11.78 5.68
N LEU A 67 -8.55 -11.02 4.59
CA LEU A 67 -9.12 -11.53 3.35
C LEU A 67 -8.09 -12.23 2.46
N LEU A 68 -6.80 -12.21 2.82
CA LEU A 68 -5.71 -12.62 1.95
C LEU A 68 -5.63 -11.76 0.69
N SER A 69 -4.56 -11.89 -0.06
CA SER A 69 -4.34 -11.11 -1.28
C SER A 69 -3.79 -11.96 -2.41
N SER A 70 -3.91 -11.46 -3.65
CA SER A 70 -3.25 -12.03 -4.82
C SER A 70 -2.86 -10.94 -5.81
N ARG A 71 -2.00 -11.29 -6.76
CA ARG A 71 -1.64 -10.44 -7.91
C ARG A 71 -2.43 -10.78 -9.17
N THR A 72 -3.52 -11.54 -9.05
CA THR A 72 -4.42 -11.83 -10.16
C THR A 72 -5.01 -10.53 -10.70
N ASN A 73 -4.92 -10.34 -12.01
CA ASN A 73 -5.45 -9.16 -12.69
C ASN A 73 -6.40 -9.60 -13.81
N PRO A 74 -7.72 -9.48 -13.62
CA PRO A 74 -8.74 -9.85 -14.60
C PRO A 74 -8.62 -9.11 -15.95
N ILE A 75 -8.03 -7.90 -16.00
CA ILE A 75 -7.80 -7.20 -17.28
C ILE A 75 -6.86 -8.00 -18.20
N LYS A 76 -5.93 -8.75 -17.60
CA LYS A 76 -4.95 -9.57 -18.35
C LYS A 76 -5.48 -10.98 -18.71
N MET A 77 -6.73 -11.28 -18.36
CA MET A 77 -7.37 -12.57 -18.63
C MET A 77 -8.35 -12.44 -19.78
N GLU A 78 -8.46 -13.47 -20.61
CA GLU A 78 -9.49 -13.54 -21.63
C GLU A 78 -10.88 -13.48 -20.98
N ASN A 79 -11.71 -12.54 -21.39
CA ASN A 79 -13.04 -12.28 -20.81
C ASN A 79 -13.05 -12.06 -19.28
N GLY A 80 -11.91 -11.74 -18.64
CA GLY A 80 -11.81 -11.71 -17.20
C GLY A 80 -12.69 -10.66 -16.53
N ILE A 81 -12.86 -9.48 -17.10
CA ILE A 81 -13.77 -8.43 -16.57
C ILE A 81 -15.23 -8.90 -16.62
N LYS A 82 -15.64 -9.54 -17.72
CA LYS A 82 -16.99 -10.10 -17.84
C LYS A 82 -17.23 -11.19 -16.79
N LEU A 83 -16.30 -12.13 -16.66
CA LEU A 83 -16.34 -13.20 -15.66
C LEU A 83 -16.50 -12.68 -14.25
N VAL A 84 -15.64 -11.72 -13.86
CA VAL A 84 -15.66 -11.11 -12.51
C VAL A 84 -16.96 -10.34 -12.28
N SER A 85 -17.48 -9.64 -13.28
CA SER A 85 -18.77 -8.94 -13.21
C SER A 85 -19.95 -9.91 -13.01
N GLU A 86 -19.97 -11.01 -13.76
CA GLU A 86 -21.01 -12.04 -13.64
C GLU A 86 -20.94 -12.75 -12.29
N ASN A 87 -19.75 -13.08 -11.82
CA ASN A 87 -19.54 -13.70 -10.52
C ASN A 87 -19.94 -12.77 -9.37
N LEU A 88 -19.61 -11.49 -9.45
CA LEU A 88 -20.00 -10.52 -8.42
C LEU A 88 -21.53 -10.42 -8.29
N LYS A 89 -22.25 -10.35 -9.41
CA LYS A 89 -23.73 -10.30 -9.41
C LYS A 89 -24.39 -11.50 -8.74
N GLN A 90 -23.70 -12.64 -8.67
CA GLN A 90 -24.20 -13.83 -7.97
C GLN A 90 -24.08 -13.71 -6.45
N VAL A 91 -23.11 -12.92 -5.97
CA VAL A 91 -22.72 -12.89 -4.54
C VAL A 91 -23.08 -11.59 -3.83
N ALA A 92 -23.12 -10.44 -4.55
CA ALA A 92 -23.34 -9.13 -3.94
C ALA A 92 -23.92 -8.09 -4.92
N ASP A 93 -24.53 -7.04 -4.35
CA ASP A 93 -25.11 -5.90 -5.07
C ASP A 93 -24.06 -4.84 -5.42
N GLY A 94 -22.89 -4.88 -4.74
CA GLY A 94 -21.79 -3.95 -4.95
C GLY A 94 -20.49 -4.45 -4.34
N LEU A 95 -19.39 -3.77 -4.65
CA LEU A 95 -18.02 -4.17 -4.28
C LEU A 95 -17.23 -3.01 -3.67
N ILE A 96 -16.50 -3.29 -2.63
CA ILE A 96 -15.40 -2.43 -2.14
C ILE A 96 -14.08 -3.12 -2.50
N ALA A 97 -13.30 -2.50 -3.38
CA ALA A 97 -12.02 -3.02 -3.84
C ALA A 97 -10.87 -2.20 -3.23
N MET A 98 -10.04 -2.84 -2.40
CA MET A 98 -8.89 -2.21 -1.75
C MET A 98 -7.60 -2.63 -2.42
N GLY A 99 -6.79 -1.69 -2.88
CA GLY A 99 -5.49 -2.02 -3.47
C GLY A 99 -4.80 -0.83 -4.12
N GLY A 100 -3.67 -1.10 -4.76
CA GLY A 100 -2.94 -0.16 -5.58
C GLY A 100 -3.49 -0.08 -7.01
N GLU A 101 -2.69 0.49 -7.92
CA GLU A 101 -3.05 0.79 -9.31
C GLU A 101 -3.70 -0.39 -10.04
N ASP A 102 -3.07 -1.57 -10.02
CA ASP A 102 -3.61 -2.77 -10.70
C ASP A 102 -5.00 -3.16 -10.18
N THR A 103 -5.20 -3.09 -8.86
CA THR A 103 -6.49 -3.47 -8.25
C THR A 103 -7.57 -2.45 -8.55
N LEU A 104 -7.26 -1.17 -8.44
CA LEU A 104 -8.20 -0.09 -8.71
C LEU A 104 -8.46 0.07 -10.21
N GLY A 105 -7.50 -0.26 -11.07
CA GLY A 105 -7.70 -0.35 -12.52
C GLY A 105 -8.80 -1.36 -12.89
N VAL A 106 -8.78 -2.55 -12.29
CA VAL A 106 -9.87 -3.54 -12.47
C VAL A 106 -11.20 -3.00 -11.94
N ALA A 107 -11.20 -2.36 -10.78
CA ALA A 107 -12.41 -1.74 -10.22
C ALA A 107 -12.99 -0.67 -11.15
N ASN A 108 -12.15 0.15 -11.76
CA ASN A 108 -12.56 1.16 -12.73
C ASN A 108 -13.18 0.55 -14.00
N GLU A 109 -12.58 -0.53 -14.53
CA GLU A 109 -13.18 -1.25 -15.67
C GLU A 109 -14.55 -1.87 -15.31
N LEU A 110 -14.71 -2.42 -14.11
CA LEU A 110 -16.01 -2.90 -13.63
C LEU A 110 -17.02 -1.75 -13.53
N TYR A 111 -16.63 -0.59 -12.99
CA TYR A 111 -17.49 0.58 -12.92
C TYR A 111 -17.96 1.03 -14.31
N LYS A 112 -17.07 1.12 -15.31
CA LYS A 112 -17.41 1.43 -16.69
C LYS A 112 -18.40 0.43 -17.31
N ASN A 113 -18.41 -0.80 -16.83
CA ASN A 113 -19.35 -1.86 -17.23
C ASN A 113 -20.62 -1.91 -16.35
N GLY A 114 -20.91 -0.83 -15.62
CA GLY A 114 -22.15 -0.68 -14.85
C GLY A 114 -22.21 -1.46 -13.53
N VAL A 115 -21.06 -1.87 -13.00
CA VAL A 115 -20.97 -2.51 -11.68
C VAL A 115 -20.84 -1.44 -10.59
N ASN A 116 -21.61 -1.57 -9.52
CA ASN A 116 -21.47 -0.72 -8.34
C ASN A 116 -20.18 -1.07 -7.60
N VAL A 117 -19.16 -0.23 -7.71
CA VAL A 117 -17.88 -0.45 -7.07
C VAL A 117 -17.32 0.83 -6.46
N VAL A 118 -16.70 0.70 -5.29
CA VAL A 118 -15.93 1.77 -4.61
C VAL A 118 -14.50 1.27 -4.46
N GLY A 119 -13.54 2.07 -4.94
CA GLY A 119 -12.12 1.85 -4.77
C GLY A 119 -11.62 2.45 -3.45
N VAL A 120 -10.79 1.70 -2.74
CA VAL A 120 -10.07 2.19 -1.54
C VAL A 120 -8.58 2.17 -1.84
N PRO A 121 -7.92 3.35 -1.92
CA PRO A 121 -6.52 3.46 -2.30
C PRO A 121 -5.63 2.92 -1.18
N LYS A 122 -4.90 1.85 -1.45
CA LYS A 122 -3.99 1.20 -0.53
C LYS A 122 -2.68 0.88 -1.24
N THR A 123 -1.63 1.57 -0.86
CA THR A 123 -0.22 1.32 -1.23
C THR A 123 0.68 2.11 -0.28
N ILE A 124 1.90 1.67 -0.08
CA ILE A 124 2.90 2.44 0.66
C ILE A 124 3.65 3.43 -0.25
N ASP A 125 3.49 3.32 -1.57
CA ASP A 125 4.23 4.13 -2.55
C ASP A 125 3.61 5.52 -2.76
N ASN A 126 2.35 5.72 -2.34
CA ASN A 126 1.56 6.95 -2.50
C ASN A 126 1.49 7.46 -3.96
N ASP A 127 1.44 6.54 -4.90
CA ASP A 127 1.57 6.75 -6.34
C ASP A 127 0.23 6.75 -7.10
N LEU A 128 -0.89 6.86 -6.38
CA LEU A 128 -2.23 6.86 -6.97
C LEU A 128 -2.70 8.28 -7.28
N PHE A 129 -3.01 8.53 -8.54
CA PHE A 129 -3.52 9.83 -9.01
C PHE A 129 -4.79 10.26 -8.26
N SER A 130 -4.92 11.56 -7.98
CA SER A 130 -6.04 12.17 -7.24
C SER A 130 -6.22 11.65 -5.81
N THR A 131 -5.16 11.12 -5.20
CA THR A 131 -5.14 10.68 -3.80
C THR A 131 -4.03 11.42 -3.06
N ASP A 132 -4.36 12.14 -2.01
CA ASP A 132 -3.35 12.85 -1.20
C ASP A 132 -2.54 11.88 -0.36
N TYR A 133 -3.21 10.96 0.32
CA TYR A 133 -2.61 9.91 1.14
C TYR A 133 -3.25 8.55 0.89
N THR A 134 -2.45 7.57 0.51
CA THR A 134 -2.89 6.18 0.41
C THR A 134 -2.81 5.50 1.77
N ILE A 135 -3.72 4.54 2.00
CA ILE A 135 -3.69 3.72 3.22
C ILE A 135 -2.42 2.87 3.22
N GLY A 136 -1.63 3.02 4.29
CA GLY A 136 -0.34 2.37 4.46
C GLY A 136 0.87 3.29 4.33
N PHE A 137 0.79 4.39 3.59
CA PHE A 137 1.91 5.29 3.33
C PHE A 137 2.47 5.94 4.59
N ASP A 138 1.62 6.58 5.40
CA ASP A 138 2.06 7.26 6.63
C ASP A 138 2.71 6.29 7.63
N THR A 139 2.12 5.11 7.80
CA THR A 139 2.72 4.07 8.65
C THR A 139 4.08 3.62 8.12
N ALA A 140 4.23 3.49 6.80
CA ALA A 140 5.51 3.12 6.18
C ALA A 140 6.57 4.21 6.40
N ILE A 141 6.21 5.50 6.32
CA ILE A 141 7.12 6.62 6.66
C ILE A 141 7.60 6.46 8.11
N ASN A 142 6.68 6.30 9.07
CA ASN A 142 7.04 6.22 10.48
C ASN A 142 7.97 5.02 10.78
N ILE A 143 7.70 3.85 10.20
CA ILE A 143 8.56 2.66 10.33
C ILE A 143 9.95 2.93 9.74
N THR A 144 10.01 3.58 8.59
CA THR A 144 11.28 3.92 7.93
C THR A 144 12.10 4.89 8.77
N VAL A 145 11.47 5.94 9.31
CA VAL A 145 12.12 6.92 10.19
C VAL A 145 12.69 6.23 11.43
N GLU A 146 11.89 5.37 12.08
CA GLU A 146 12.36 4.60 13.24
C GLU A 146 13.56 3.70 12.90
N ALA A 147 13.54 3.04 11.74
CA ALA A 147 14.66 2.22 11.28
C ALA A 147 15.92 3.05 11.02
N ILE A 148 15.79 4.22 10.40
CA ILE A 148 16.89 5.15 10.15
C ILE A 148 17.50 5.64 11.48
N ASP A 149 16.67 6.00 12.45
CA ASP A 149 17.15 6.47 13.76
C ASP A 149 17.94 5.39 14.51
N ARG A 150 17.51 4.14 14.41
CA ARG A 150 18.22 2.99 15.01
C ARG A 150 19.62 2.79 14.43
N ILE A 151 19.79 2.93 13.11
CA ILE A 151 21.09 2.74 12.46
C ILE A 151 22.01 3.97 12.57
N ARG A 152 21.45 5.14 12.86
CA ARG A 152 22.22 6.40 13.00
C ARG A 152 23.29 6.30 14.07
N SER A 153 22.99 5.68 15.19
CA SER A 153 23.92 5.53 16.32
C SER A 153 25.14 4.70 15.93
N THR A 154 24.94 3.57 15.23
CA THR A 154 26.04 2.75 14.74
C THR A 154 26.83 3.45 13.63
N GLY A 155 26.14 4.17 12.74
CA GLY A 155 26.80 5.03 11.74
C GLY A 155 27.79 6.01 12.37
N LYS A 156 27.35 6.72 13.41
CA LYS A 156 28.21 7.66 14.18
C LYS A 156 29.38 6.94 14.86
N SER A 157 29.13 5.82 15.52
CA SER A 157 30.16 5.06 16.23
C SER A 157 31.29 4.54 15.34
N HIS A 158 30.96 4.27 14.07
CA HIS A 158 31.89 3.71 13.09
C HIS A 158 32.34 4.72 12.03
N GLU A 159 31.98 6.00 12.17
CA GLU A 159 32.28 7.07 11.21
C GLU A 159 31.88 6.71 9.77
N ARG A 160 30.62 6.23 9.60
CA ARG A 160 30.10 5.72 8.32
C ARG A 160 28.91 6.51 7.84
N PHE A 161 28.83 6.71 6.53
CA PHE A 161 27.59 7.08 5.86
C PHE A 161 26.81 5.81 5.58
N MET A 162 25.58 5.75 6.13
CA MET A 162 24.68 4.60 5.97
C MET A 162 23.76 4.87 4.78
N VAL A 163 23.66 3.91 3.87
CA VAL A 163 22.70 3.95 2.75
C VAL A 163 21.49 3.11 3.13
N VAL A 164 20.32 3.72 3.05
CA VAL A 164 19.04 3.10 3.36
C VAL A 164 18.22 3.08 2.09
N GLU A 165 18.02 1.89 1.54
CA GLU A 165 17.10 1.66 0.44
C GLU A 165 15.69 1.50 0.98
N VAL A 166 14.73 2.23 0.40
CA VAL A 166 13.32 2.14 0.72
C VAL A 166 12.52 1.74 -0.51
N MET A 167 11.33 1.20 -0.31
CA MET A 167 10.42 0.91 -1.40
C MET A 167 9.88 2.21 -2.01
N GLY A 168 9.30 2.11 -3.20
CA GLY A 168 8.72 3.23 -3.95
C GLY A 168 8.69 2.96 -5.44
N ARG A 169 9.56 2.06 -5.93
CA ARG A 169 9.66 1.65 -7.33
C ARG A 169 9.90 2.84 -8.27
N HIS A 170 8.84 3.45 -8.80
CA HIS A 170 8.89 4.59 -9.71
C HIS A 170 8.44 5.90 -9.04
N ALA A 171 8.13 5.85 -7.75
CA ALA A 171 7.69 6.98 -6.95
C ALA A 171 8.61 7.20 -5.74
N GLY A 172 9.15 8.38 -5.62
CA GLY A 172 10.09 8.76 -4.54
C GLY A 172 9.44 9.23 -3.25
N TRP A 173 8.11 9.19 -3.15
CA TRP A 173 7.38 9.75 -2.00
C TRP A 173 7.86 9.20 -0.65
N LEU A 174 8.05 7.89 -0.55
CA LEU A 174 8.49 7.25 0.69
C LEU A 174 9.92 7.68 1.05
N ALA A 175 10.85 7.71 0.07
CA ALA A 175 12.22 8.16 0.28
C ALA A 175 12.28 9.62 0.71
N VAL A 176 11.54 10.50 0.04
CA VAL A 176 11.53 11.94 0.32
C VAL A 176 10.95 12.23 1.70
N HIS A 177 9.75 11.71 2.00
CA HIS A 177 9.09 11.97 3.28
C HIS A 177 9.87 11.39 4.46
N SER A 178 10.31 10.14 4.38
CA SER A 178 11.06 9.51 5.46
C SER A 178 12.47 10.08 5.59
N GLY A 179 13.13 10.39 4.47
CA GLY A 179 14.45 11.01 4.46
C GLY A 179 14.46 12.40 5.09
N LEU A 180 13.49 13.24 4.74
CA LEU A 180 13.32 14.57 5.35
C LEU A 180 12.98 14.46 6.84
N ALA A 181 12.02 13.61 7.21
CA ALA A 181 11.61 13.44 8.60
C ALA A 181 12.74 12.88 9.48
N ALA A 182 13.55 11.98 8.94
CA ALA A 182 14.72 11.44 9.64
C ALA A 182 15.96 12.34 9.54
N GLY A 183 15.93 13.46 8.84
CA GLY A 183 17.11 14.33 8.64
C GLY A 183 18.24 13.61 7.90
N ALA A 184 17.95 13.03 6.74
CA ALA A 184 18.94 12.46 5.86
C ALA A 184 19.81 13.55 5.22
N ASP A 185 21.08 13.27 5.01
CA ASP A 185 22.05 14.19 4.39
C ASP A 185 21.92 14.21 2.86
N VAL A 186 21.46 13.10 2.29
CA VAL A 186 21.18 12.94 0.86
C VAL A 186 19.92 12.09 0.69
N ILE A 187 19.04 12.49 -0.22
CA ILE A 187 17.85 11.75 -0.59
C ILE A 187 17.86 11.58 -2.10
N LEU A 188 17.78 10.33 -2.57
CA LEU A 188 17.77 9.96 -3.99
C LEU A 188 16.43 9.31 -4.32
N TYR A 189 15.77 9.79 -5.37
CA TYR A 189 14.45 9.32 -5.78
C TYR A 189 14.34 9.22 -7.30
N PRO A 190 13.49 8.33 -7.85
CA PRO A 190 13.53 7.94 -9.26
C PRO A 190 13.10 9.03 -10.23
N GLU A 191 12.35 10.05 -9.79
CA GLU A 191 11.89 11.16 -10.62
C GLU A 191 13.02 12.12 -11.01
N GLU A 192 14.13 12.11 -10.29
CA GLU A 192 15.30 12.93 -10.57
C GLU A 192 16.53 12.07 -10.85
N LYS A 193 17.19 12.35 -11.96
CA LYS A 193 18.45 11.67 -12.28
C LYS A 193 19.55 12.18 -11.36
N TYR A 194 20.31 11.29 -10.78
CA TYR A 194 21.46 11.61 -9.96
C TYR A 194 22.75 11.04 -10.56
N ASP A 195 23.86 11.73 -10.31
CA ASP A 195 25.20 11.23 -10.56
C ASP A 195 25.83 10.73 -9.25
N SER A 196 26.29 9.51 -9.24
CA SER A 196 26.98 8.94 -8.09
C SER A 196 28.24 9.73 -7.71
N GLN A 197 28.87 10.43 -8.65
CA GLN A 197 30.02 11.29 -8.38
C GLN A 197 29.61 12.54 -7.58
N GLU A 198 28.43 13.10 -7.85
CA GLU A 198 27.89 14.23 -7.10
C GLU A 198 27.59 13.83 -5.65
N VAL A 199 26.99 12.66 -5.45
CA VAL A 199 26.76 12.10 -4.11
C VAL A 199 28.09 11.92 -3.36
N CYS A 200 29.11 11.34 -4.02
CA CYS A 200 30.45 11.19 -3.44
C CYS A 200 31.08 12.53 -3.10
N ASN A 201 30.92 13.55 -3.93
CA ASN A 201 31.43 14.89 -3.67
C ASN A 201 30.74 15.53 -2.46
N LYS A 202 29.42 15.38 -2.33
CA LYS A 202 28.66 15.82 -1.18
C LYS A 202 29.17 15.21 0.13
N ILE A 203 29.39 13.87 0.12
CA ILE A 203 29.97 13.17 1.28
C ILE A 203 31.34 13.70 1.64
N LYS A 204 32.22 13.98 0.64
CA LYS A 204 33.54 14.57 0.88
C LYS A 204 33.46 15.97 1.49
N GLU A 205 32.50 16.77 1.06
CA GLU A 205 32.25 18.10 1.63
C GLU A 205 31.83 18.02 3.10
N LEU A 206 30.88 17.15 3.42
CA LEU A 206 30.43 16.93 4.79
C LEU A 206 31.59 16.47 5.68
N LYS A 207 32.45 15.57 5.19
CA LYS A 207 33.65 15.15 5.91
C LYS A 207 34.62 16.29 6.15
N LYS A 208 34.84 17.20 5.18
CA LYS A 208 35.66 18.38 5.36
C LYS A 208 35.13 19.36 6.41
N GLN A 209 33.80 19.36 6.60
CA GLN A 209 33.11 20.13 7.64
C GLN A 209 33.09 19.44 9.01
N GLY A 210 33.76 18.28 9.14
CA GLY A 210 33.85 17.53 10.40
C GLY A 210 32.72 16.51 10.62
N GLN A 211 31.83 16.32 9.64
CA GLN A 211 30.75 15.33 9.71
C GLN A 211 31.24 14.00 9.14
N ASN A 212 31.69 13.09 9.99
CA ASN A 212 32.24 11.80 9.58
C ASN A 212 31.19 10.69 9.41
N ALA A 213 29.92 10.93 9.76
CA ALA A 213 28.83 9.99 9.63
C ALA A 213 27.58 10.68 9.07
N GLY A 214 26.75 9.93 8.36
CA GLY A 214 25.54 10.48 7.79
C GLY A 214 24.56 9.41 7.30
N ILE A 215 23.40 9.85 6.80
CA ILE A 215 22.34 9.02 6.26
C ILE A 215 22.07 9.42 4.81
N ILE A 216 22.04 8.43 3.95
CA ILE A 216 21.62 8.55 2.55
C ILE A 216 20.39 7.67 2.39
N VAL A 217 19.27 8.25 1.95
CA VAL A 217 18.04 7.49 1.65
C VAL A 217 17.89 7.40 0.14
N ILE A 218 17.56 6.21 -0.35
CA ILE A 218 17.36 5.96 -1.79
C ILE A 218 16.09 5.10 -1.99
N SER A 219 15.32 5.41 -3.06
CA SER A 219 14.19 4.64 -3.54
C SER A 219 14.55 3.92 -4.85
#